data_bcc056674b0e71f56ee9afa901473e77
#
_entry.id   bcc056674b0e71f56ee9afa901473e77
#
_cell.length_a   1.000
_cell.length_b   1.000
_cell.length_c   1.000
_cell.angle_alpha   90.00
_cell.angle_beta   90.00
_cell.angle_gamma   90.00
#
_symmetry.space_group_name_H-M   'P 1'
#
loop_
_entity.id
_entity.type
_entity.pdbx_description
1 polymer ?
#
loop_
_entity_poly.entity_id
_entity_poly.type
_entity_poly.pdbx_seq_one_letter_code
_entity_poly.pdbx_strand_id
1 'polypeptide(L)'
;CNIESISGGCDCDTHQRRMRTKLISLAMQGYDRVIVEPSGIFDVDEFFDILRDDPLDRWYTLGNVFAVVDAALPPQLSPEEEYLLASEAAKSGCLLASRVQLPGALGRDALLARLNTALANCRCARRFAAKDILYKDWNALTDADFAALDRCGWRQADYVKLHFDEHNAFTSLYFLELPLTEGALRAAVPQLFSDPACGHILRLKGFVPSADGWLEINA
;
A
#
# COMPACT_ATOMS: atom_id res chain seq x y z
N CYS A 1 -16.53 1.41 14.79
CA CYS A 1 -15.83 1.04 13.55
C CYS A 1 -15.82 -0.49 13.46
N ASN A 2 -16.29 -1.04 12.35
CA ASN A 2 -16.20 -2.47 12.08
C ASN A 2 -15.03 -2.69 11.12
N ILE A 3 -14.17 -3.67 11.41
CA ILE A 3 -13.01 -4.02 10.58
C ILE A 3 -13.29 -5.38 9.95
N GLU A 4 -13.22 -5.43 8.65
CA GLU A 4 -13.42 -6.63 7.86
C GLU A 4 -12.18 -6.88 7.02
N SER A 5 -11.71 -8.12 6.98
CA SER A 5 -10.56 -8.50 6.16
C SER A 5 -11.00 -9.36 4.99
N ILE A 6 -10.38 -9.13 3.85
CA ILE A 6 -10.49 -9.99 2.68
C ILE A 6 -9.13 -10.65 2.50
N SER A 7 -9.05 -11.91 2.85
CA SER A 7 -7.81 -12.68 2.74
C SER A 7 -7.89 -13.68 1.61
N GLY A 8 -6.79 -13.83 0.89
CA GLY A 8 -6.44 -14.95 0.05
C GLY A 8 -7.45 -15.36 -1.04
N GLY A 9 -6.97 -15.41 -2.20
CA GLY A 9 -7.42 -16.15 -3.36
C GLY A 9 -6.18 -16.40 -4.19
N CYS A 10 -6.04 -17.59 -4.72
CA CYS A 10 -4.88 -17.92 -5.55
C CYS A 10 -4.95 -17.27 -6.95
N ASP A 11 -6.01 -16.51 -7.23
CA ASP A 11 -6.23 -15.83 -8.51
C ASP A 11 -6.95 -14.49 -8.32
N CYS A 12 -6.71 -13.57 -9.25
CA CYS A 12 -7.29 -12.23 -9.28
C CYS A 12 -8.83 -12.28 -9.32
N ASP A 13 -9.42 -13.20 -10.09
CA ASP A 13 -10.86 -13.32 -10.21
C ASP A 13 -11.54 -13.64 -8.89
N THR A 14 -10.96 -14.54 -8.10
CA THR A 14 -11.47 -14.88 -6.77
C THR A 14 -11.38 -13.70 -5.84
N HIS A 15 -10.30 -12.93 -5.89
CA HIS A 15 -10.12 -11.74 -5.08
C HIS A 15 -11.15 -10.66 -5.42
N GLN A 16 -11.36 -10.38 -6.70
CA GLN A 16 -12.38 -9.43 -7.19
C GLN A 16 -13.78 -9.83 -6.75
N ARG A 17 -14.16 -11.12 -6.90
CA ARG A 17 -15.48 -11.62 -6.46
C ARG A 17 -15.69 -11.46 -4.96
N ARG A 18 -14.67 -11.73 -4.14
CA ARG A 18 -14.73 -11.55 -2.69
C ARG A 18 -14.88 -10.09 -2.32
N MET A 19 -14.10 -9.19 -2.95
CA MET A 19 -14.20 -7.76 -2.75
C MET A 19 -15.60 -7.26 -3.09
N ARG A 20 -16.13 -7.62 -4.26
CA ARG A 20 -17.48 -7.26 -4.69
C ARG A 20 -18.54 -7.74 -3.70
N THR A 21 -18.49 -9.01 -3.29
CA THR A 21 -19.43 -9.59 -2.32
C THR A 21 -19.36 -8.86 -0.98
N LYS A 22 -18.16 -8.51 -0.52
CA LYS A 22 -17.97 -7.78 0.72
C LYS A 22 -18.55 -6.36 0.64
N LEU A 23 -18.31 -5.65 -0.45
CA LEU A 23 -18.88 -4.32 -0.67
C LEU A 23 -20.41 -4.35 -0.73
N ILE A 24 -21.00 -5.34 -1.39
CA ILE A 24 -22.47 -5.55 -1.37
C ILE A 24 -22.97 -5.73 0.07
N SER A 25 -22.33 -6.59 0.84
CA SER A 25 -22.69 -6.84 2.24
C SER A 25 -22.60 -5.59 3.10
N LEU A 26 -21.54 -4.79 2.93
CA LEU A 26 -21.35 -3.54 3.68
C LEU A 26 -22.41 -2.48 3.31
N ALA A 27 -22.78 -2.36 2.04
CA ALA A 27 -23.85 -1.48 1.60
C ALA A 27 -25.19 -1.86 2.24
N MET A 28 -25.48 -3.16 2.31
CA MET A 28 -26.73 -3.64 2.95
C MET A 28 -26.75 -3.39 4.48
N GLN A 29 -25.60 -3.23 5.11
CA GLN A 29 -25.49 -2.88 6.54
C GLN A 29 -25.71 -1.38 6.80
N GLY A 30 -25.77 -0.54 5.76
CA GLY A 30 -26.13 0.88 5.87
C GLY A 30 -25.03 1.76 6.45
N TYR A 31 -23.77 1.46 6.21
CA TYR A 31 -22.67 2.33 6.62
C TYR A 31 -22.62 3.60 5.76
N ASP A 32 -22.43 4.75 6.41
CA ASP A 32 -22.26 6.05 5.74
C ASP A 32 -20.94 6.15 4.96
N ARG A 33 -19.93 5.40 5.41
CA ARG A 33 -18.58 5.41 4.79
C ARG A 33 -17.91 4.05 4.93
N VAL A 34 -17.29 3.62 3.85
CA VAL A 34 -16.40 2.45 3.80
C VAL A 34 -15.01 2.93 3.42
N ILE A 35 -14.02 2.57 4.21
CA ILE A 35 -12.61 2.84 3.94
C ILE A 35 -12.00 1.51 3.51
N VAL A 36 -11.34 1.51 2.36
CA VAL A 36 -10.69 0.33 1.79
C VAL A 36 -9.18 0.54 1.77
N GLU A 37 -8.45 -0.38 2.39
CA GLU A 37 -7.00 -0.47 2.30
C GLU A 37 -6.65 -1.72 1.49
N PRO A 38 -6.29 -1.58 0.21
CA PRO A 38 -5.87 -2.71 -0.61
C PRO A 38 -4.43 -3.13 -0.27
N SER A 39 -4.03 -4.30 -0.76
CA SER A 39 -2.62 -4.71 -0.76
C SER A 39 -1.79 -3.76 -1.63
N GLY A 40 -0.53 -3.52 -1.27
CA GLY A 40 0.41 -2.69 -2.06
C GLY A 40 0.84 -3.29 -3.40
N ILE A 41 0.28 -4.42 -3.80
CA ILE A 41 0.44 -5.00 -5.15
C ILE A 41 -0.91 -5.09 -5.89
N PHE A 42 -1.95 -4.49 -5.35
CA PHE A 42 -3.29 -4.55 -5.91
C PHE A 42 -3.43 -3.59 -7.09
N ASP A 43 -4.01 -4.05 -8.21
CA ASP A 43 -4.31 -3.17 -9.34
C ASP A 43 -5.44 -2.19 -8.97
N VAL A 44 -5.09 -0.92 -8.86
CA VAL A 44 -6.02 0.16 -8.51
C VAL A 44 -7.16 0.28 -9.53
N ASP A 45 -6.91 0.01 -10.81
CA ASP A 45 -7.92 0.06 -11.85
C ASP A 45 -8.99 -1.01 -11.67
N GLU A 46 -8.60 -2.22 -11.24
CA GLU A 46 -9.56 -3.29 -10.93
C GLU A 46 -10.52 -2.89 -9.83
N PHE A 47 -10.05 -2.18 -8.81
CA PHE A 47 -10.93 -1.68 -7.75
C PHE A 47 -11.93 -0.65 -8.28
N PHE A 48 -11.49 0.27 -9.13
CA PHE A 48 -12.39 1.25 -9.75
C PHE A 48 -13.42 0.58 -10.65
N ASP A 49 -13.03 -0.46 -11.37
CA ASP A 49 -13.94 -1.21 -12.23
C ASP A 49 -14.99 -1.99 -11.42
N ILE A 50 -14.60 -2.62 -10.30
CA ILE A 50 -15.54 -3.25 -9.36
C ILE A 50 -16.59 -2.25 -8.88
N LEU A 51 -16.22 -1.01 -8.55
CA LEU A 51 -17.15 0.02 -8.09
C LEU A 51 -18.09 0.52 -9.19
N ARG A 52 -17.77 0.33 -10.47
CA ARG A 52 -18.61 0.71 -11.62
C ARG A 52 -19.61 -0.37 -12.03
N ASP A 53 -19.46 -1.59 -11.48
CA ASP A 53 -20.37 -2.69 -11.74
C ASP A 53 -21.68 -2.56 -10.98
N ASP A 54 -22.79 -2.95 -11.63
CA ASP A 54 -24.09 -3.07 -10.96
C ASP A 54 -24.05 -4.14 -9.86
N PRO A 55 -24.56 -3.89 -8.64
CA PRO A 55 -25.29 -2.70 -8.18
C PRO A 55 -24.43 -1.65 -7.46
N LEU A 56 -23.09 -1.84 -7.40
CA LEU A 56 -22.19 -1.01 -6.60
C LEU A 56 -22.13 0.43 -7.10
N ASP A 57 -22.23 0.63 -8.41
CA ASP A 57 -22.28 1.96 -9.06
C ASP A 57 -23.42 2.85 -8.57
N ARG A 58 -24.52 2.23 -8.10
CA ARG A 58 -25.68 2.93 -7.55
C ARG A 58 -25.62 3.11 -6.02
N TRP A 59 -24.85 2.28 -5.34
CA TRP A 59 -24.80 2.26 -3.87
C TRP A 59 -23.60 3.00 -3.30
N TYR A 60 -22.54 3.14 -4.09
CA TYR A 60 -21.33 3.81 -3.67
C TYR A 60 -21.01 5.02 -4.52
N THR A 61 -20.52 6.04 -3.86
CA THR A 61 -19.85 7.17 -4.52
C THR A 61 -18.40 7.16 -4.09
N LEU A 62 -17.49 7.19 -5.07
CA LEU A 62 -16.07 7.28 -4.80
C LEU A 62 -15.75 8.64 -4.17
N GLY A 63 -15.25 8.60 -2.96
CA GLY A 63 -14.90 9.79 -2.17
C GLY A 63 -13.45 10.20 -2.38
N ASN A 64 -12.62 9.96 -1.36
CA ASN A 64 -11.21 10.35 -1.36
C ASN A 64 -10.33 9.16 -1.66
N VAL A 65 -9.32 9.37 -2.48
CA VAL A 65 -8.24 8.41 -2.73
C VAL A 65 -6.93 9.08 -2.36
N PHE A 66 -6.20 8.49 -1.44
CA PHE A 66 -4.84 8.92 -1.12
C PHE A 66 -3.89 7.74 -1.17
N ALA A 67 -2.69 7.99 -1.67
CA ALA A 67 -1.64 7.00 -1.73
C ALA A 67 -0.66 7.21 -0.58
N VAL A 68 -0.35 6.14 0.13
CA VAL A 68 0.69 6.13 1.16
C VAL A 68 2.02 5.87 0.47
N VAL A 69 2.94 6.81 0.56
CA VAL A 69 4.25 6.73 -0.08
C VAL A 69 5.33 6.68 0.99
N ASP A 70 6.17 5.66 0.91
CA ASP A 70 7.27 5.48 1.84
C ASP A 70 8.39 6.48 1.58
N ALA A 71 8.76 7.27 2.57
CA ALA A 71 9.90 8.18 2.48
C ALA A 71 11.25 7.46 2.59
N ALA A 72 11.27 6.22 3.09
CA ALA A 72 12.48 5.40 3.19
C ALA A 72 12.66 4.44 1.99
N LEU A 73 12.22 4.86 0.80
CA LEU A 73 12.44 4.10 -0.44
C LEU A 73 13.92 3.81 -0.66
N PRO A 74 14.26 2.58 -1.11
CA PRO A 74 15.63 2.25 -1.46
C PRO A 74 16.15 3.15 -2.60
N PRO A 75 17.48 3.34 -2.73
CA PRO A 75 18.07 4.20 -3.76
C PRO A 75 17.66 3.83 -5.19
N GLN A 76 17.46 2.55 -5.45
CA GLN A 76 17.01 2.02 -6.74
C GLN A 76 15.77 1.15 -6.49
N LEU A 77 14.78 1.28 -7.36
CA LEU A 77 13.61 0.43 -7.44
C LEU A 77 13.70 -0.46 -8.68
N SER A 78 13.16 -1.65 -8.63
CA SER A 78 12.94 -2.45 -9.82
C SER A 78 11.89 -1.78 -10.73
N PRO A 79 11.80 -2.15 -12.02
CA PRO A 79 10.76 -1.65 -12.90
C PRO A 79 9.34 -1.92 -12.39
N GLU A 80 9.15 -3.06 -11.73
CA GLU A 80 7.88 -3.47 -11.13
C GLU A 80 7.53 -2.60 -9.92
N GLU A 81 8.50 -2.32 -9.04
CA GLU A 81 8.33 -1.43 -7.90
C GLU A 81 8.06 0.01 -8.32
N GLU A 82 8.76 0.51 -9.35
CA GLU A 82 8.48 1.83 -9.93
C GLU A 82 7.07 1.91 -10.52
N TYR A 83 6.65 0.85 -11.22
CA TYR A 83 5.29 0.77 -11.77
C TYR A 83 4.23 0.78 -10.66
N LEU A 84 4.39 -0.02 -9.61
CA LEU A 84 3.46 -0.03 -8.48
C LEU A 84 3.38 1.35 -7.82
N LEU A 85 4.54 1.95 -7.51
CA LEU A 85 4.59 3.30 -6.95
C LEU A 85 3.83 4.32 -7.80
N ALA A 86 3.98 4.25 -9.12
CA ALA A 86 3.31 5.14 -10.06
C ALA A 86 1.80 4.85 -10.15
N SER A 87 1.40 3.60 -10.31
CA SER A 87 0.02 3.19 -10.51
C SER A 87 -0.86 3.48 -9.30
N GLU A 88 -0.36 3.18 -8.10
CA GLU A 88 -1.05 3.47 -6.85
C GLU A 88 -1.24 4.97 -6.61
N ALA A 89 -0.23 5.78 -6.96
CA ALA A 89 -0.30 7.22 -6.79
C ALA A 89 -1.12 7.92 -7.87
N ALA A 90 -1.16 7.39 -9.09
CA ALA A 90 -1.67 8.10 -10.27
C ALA A 90 -3.07 8.70 -10.08
N LYS A 91 -3.99 7.97 -9.45
CA LYS A 91 -5.38 8.40 -9.26
C LYS A 91 -5.67 9.05 -7.91
N SER A 92 -4.68 9.16 -7.03
CA SER A 92 -4.88 9.76 -5.70
C SER A 92 -5.13 11.26 -5.75
N GLY A 93 -5.96 11.79 -4.88
CA GLY A 93 -6.15 13.22 -4.69
C GLY A 93 -5.01 13.84 -3.88
N CYS A 94 -4.41 13.06 -2.99
CA CYS A 94 -3.32 13.47 -2.10
C CYS A 94 -2.37 12.31 -1.87
N LEU A 95 -1.10 12.62 -1.61
CA LEU A 95 -0.10 11.69 -1.13
C LEU A 95 0.07 11.84 0.38
N LEU A 96 0.25 10.73 1.09
CA LEU A 96 0.58 10.70 2.50
C LEU A 96 1.95 10.04 2.66
N ALA A 97 2.97 10.82 3.02
CA ALA A 97 4.30 10.29 3.26
C ALA A 97 4.34 9.50 4.57
N SER A 98 4.88 8.30 4.52
CA SER A 98 5.14 7.47 5.70
C SER A 98 6.63 7.41 6.00
N ARG A 99 6.98 7.04 7.23
CA ARG A 99 8.35 6.82 7.69
C ARG A 99 9.29 8.03 7.51
N VAL A 100 8.74 9.24 7.46
CA VAL A 100 9.50 10.50 7.29
C VAL A 100 10.48 10.78 8.44
N GLN A 101 10.23 10.18 9.60
CA GLN A 101 11.06 10.32 10.79
C GLN A 101 12.27 9.38 10.82
N LEU A 102 12.35 8.42 9.90
CA LEU A 102 13.45 7.45 9.91
C LEU A 102 14.75 8.06 9.40
N PRO A 103 15.92 7.62 9.93
CA PRO A 103 17.20 7.98 9.37
C PRO A 103 17.30 7.54 7.91
N GLY A 104 17.76 8.44 7.04
CA GLY A 104 17.89 8.17 5.60
C GLY A 104 16.60 8.36 4.79
N ALA A 105 15.49 8.74 5.43
CA ALA A 105 14.28 9.09 4.69
C ALA A 105 14.54 10.23 3.69
N LEU A 106 14.00 10.10 2.49
CA LEU A 106 14.07 11.12 1.46
C LEU A 106 13.30 12.37 1.91
N GLY A 107 13.88 13.54 1.72
CA GLY A 107 13.15 14.79 1.90
C GLY A 107 11.98 14.90 0.91
N ARG A 108 10.98 15.72 1.26
CA ARG A 108 9.75 15.88 0.46
C ARG A 108 10.01 16.07 -1.04
N ASP A 109 10.92 16.95 -1.39
CA ASP A 109 11.17 17.31 -2.80
C ASP A 109 11.88 16.18 -3.56
N ALA A 110 12.76 15.45 -2.89
CA ALA A 110 13.42 14.26 -3.43
C ALA A 110 12.43 13.11 -3.64
N LEU A 111 11.52 12.89 -2.68
CA LEU A 111 10.46 11.89 -2.79
C LEU A 111 9.52 12.21 -3.96
N LEU A 112 9.10 13.46 -4.09
CA LEU A 112 8.27 13.92 -5.21
C LEU A 112 8.99 13.79 -6.55
N ALA A 113 10.29 14.08 -6.62
CA ALA A 113 11.07 13.92 -7.84
C ALA A 113 11.10 12.46 -8.29
N ARG A 114 11.32 11.52 -7.35
CA ARG A 114 11.31 10.08 -7.65
C ARG A 114 9.95 9.61 -8.13
N LEU A 115 8.88 9.98 -7.43
CA LEU A 115 7.52 9.61 -7.83
C LEU A 115 7.16 10.17 -9.21
N ASN A 116 7.50 11.43 -9.47
CA ASN A 116 7.25 12.05 -10.79
C ASN A 116 8.07 11.39 -11.91
N THR A 117 9.26 10.85 -11.60
CA THR A 117 10.03 10.05 -12.55
C THR A 117 9.35 8.71 -12.82
N ALA A 118 8.90 7.99 -11.79
CA ALA A 118 8.16 6.75 -11.95
C ALA A 118 6.89 6.93 -12.78
N LEU A 119 6.12 8.01 -12.52
CA LEU A 119 4.95 8.36 -13.33
C LEU A 119 5.31 8.64 -14.81
N ALA A 120 6.43 9.32 -15.05
CA ALA A 120 6.90 9.58 -16.42
C ALA A 120 7.30 8.27 -17.14
N ASN A 121 7.96 7.36 -16.44
CA ASN A 121 8.35 6.04 -16.96
C ASN A 121 7.12 5.22 -17.38
N CYS A 122 6.02 5.33 -16.64
CA CYS A 122 4.73 4.72 -16.97
C CYS A 122 3.90 5.55 -17.97
N ARG A 123 4.47 6.60 -18.59
CA ARG A 123 3.78 7.50 -19.52
C ARG A 123 2.55 8.19 -18.93
N CYS A 124 2.49 8.33 -17.62
CA CYS A 124 1.45 9.09 -16.94
C CYS A 124 1.75 10.60 -17.06
N ALA A 125 0.75 11.37 -17.47
CA ALA A 125 0.90 12.84 -17.60
C ALA A 125 0.85 13.55 -16.24
N ARG A 126 0.35 12.88 -15.19
CA ARG A 126 0.23 13.46 -13.87
C ARG A 126 1.58 13.81 -13.26
N ARG A 127 1.61 14.94 -12.53
CA ARG A 127 2.76 15.35 -11.71
C ARG A 127 2.27 15.86 -10.37
N PHE A 128 3.01 15.52 -9.32
CA PHE A 128 2.77 15.96 -7.96
C PHE A 128 3.71 17.11 -7.59
N ALA A 129 3.19 18.06 -6.84
CA ALA A 129 3.90 19.19 -6.28
C ALA A 129 3.82 19.18 -4.75
N ALA A 130 4.53 20.07 -4.08
CA ALA A 130 4.59 20.13 -2.62
C ALA A 130 3.21 20.27 -1.92
N LYS A 131 2.23 20.85 -2.60
CA LYS A 131 0.85 21.00 -2.10
C LYS A 131 0.03 19.70 -2.17
N ASP A 132 0.49 18.71 -2.94
CA ASP A 132 -0.24 17.46 -3.18
C ASP A 132 0.21 16.35 -2.24
N ILE A 133 1.17 16.62 -1.34
CA ILE A 133 1.71 15.66 -0.39
C ILE A 133 1.64 16.16 1.04
N LEU A 134 1.09 15.36 1.92
CA LEU A 134 1.21 15.52 3.35
C LEU A 134 2.50 14.83 3.81
N TYR A 135 3.56 15.63 3.98
CA TYR A 135 4.87 15.18 4.40
C TYR A 135 5.11 15.55 5.86
N LYS A 136 4.78 14.65 6.78
CA LYS A 136 4.79 14.90 8.23
C LYS A 136 4.92 13.59 8.99
N ASP A 137 5.57 13.61 10.15
CA ASP A 137 5.48 12.47 11.08
C ASP A 137 4.02 12.25 11.47
N TRP A 138 3.57 11.01 11.39
CA TRP A 138 2.16 10.69 11.66
C TRP A 138 1.75 10.96 13.11
N ASN A 139 2.70 10.91 14.07
CA ASN A 139 2.44 11.31 15.44
C ASN A 139 2.21 12.83 15.61
N ALA A 140 2.57 13.62 14.59
CA ALA A 140 2.37 15.06 14.56
C ALA A 140 1.19 15.48 13.67
N LEU A 141 0.37 14.53 13.19
CA LEU A 141 -0.84 14.83 12.43
C LEU A 141 -1.86 15.53 13.32
N THR A 142 -2.56 16.49 12.73
CA THR A 142 -3.58 17.32 13.37
C THR A 142 -4.95 17.12 12.71
N ASP A 143 -6.00 17.57 13.37
CA ASP A 143 -7.37 17.55 12.81
C ASP A 143 -7.44 18.29 11.47
N ALA A 144 -6.63 19.34 11.29
CA ALA A 144 -6.55 20.07 10.02
C ALA A 144 -5.94 19.20 8.90
N ASP A 145 -4.96 18.36 9.22
CA ASP A 145 -4.36 17.41 8.27
C ASP A 145 -5.39 16.35 7.87
N PHE A 146 -6.12 15.78 8.83
CA PHE A 146 -7.21 14.84 8.55
C PHE A 146 -8.34 15.47 7.74
N ALA A 147 -8.72 16.70 8.05
CA ALA A 147 -9.71 17.43 7.27
C ALA A 147 -9.25 17.74 5.84
N ALA A 148 -7.94 17.88 5.59
CA ALA A 148 -7.39 18.01 4.25
C ALA A 148 -7.45 16.68 3.48
N LEU A 149 -7.10 15.56 4.12
CA LEU A 149 -7.23 14.21 3.55
C LEU A 149 -8.70 13.89 3.22
N ASP A 150 -9.64 14.27 4.10
CA ASP A 150 -11.07 14.02 3.91
C ASP A 150 -11.71 14.83 2.76
N ARG A 151 -10.97 15.76 2.17
CA ARG A 151 -11.39 16.59 1.04
C ARG A 151 -10.48 16.50 -0.18
N CYS A 152 -9.53 15.57 -0.19
CA CYS A 152 -8.54 15.48 -1.26
C CYS A 152 -9.15 15.04 -2.60
N GLY A 153 -10.28 14.33 -2.56
CA GLY A 153 -10.92 13.77 -3.74
C GLY A 153 -10.05 12.70 -4.41
N TRP A 154 -10.24 12.55 -5.70
CA TRP A 154 -9.44 11.67 -6.57
C TRP A 154 -9.22 12.33 -7.94
N ARG A 155 -8.36 11.75 -8.77
CA ARG A 155 -8.05 12.29 -10.10
C ARG A 155 -8.14 11.20 -11.15
N GLN A 156 -8.73 11.51 -12.28
CA GLN A 156 -8.57 10.67 -13.47
C GLN A 156 -7.13 10.77 -13.95
N ALA A 157 -6.50 9.62 -14.19
CA ALA A 157 -5.17 9.54 -14.74
C ALA A 157 -5.03 8.23 -15.53
N ASP A 158 -4.37 8.34 -16.68
CA ASP A 158 -4.06 7.21 -17.54
C ASP A 158 -2.56 6.96 -17.52
N TYR A 159 -2.18 5.72 -17.58
CA TYR A 159 -0.80 5.25 -17.65
C TYR A 159 -0.71 3.94 -18.41
N VAL A 160 0.49 3.60 -18.88
CA VAL A 160 0.71 2.32 -19.58
C VAL A 160 0.84 1.24 -18.53
N LYS A 161 -0.05 0.25 -18.59
CA LYS A 161 0.01 -0.91 -17.71
C LYS A 161 1.24 -1.77 -18.03
N LEU A 162 1.99 -2.11 -17.00
CA LEU A 162 3.03 -3.11 -17.05
C LEU A 162 2.41 -4.45 -16.65
N HIS A 163 2.40 -5.39 -17.58
CA HIS A 163 2.00 -6.75 -17.28
C HIS A 163 3.21 -7.54 -16.76
N PHE A 164 3.20 -7.88 -15.51
CA PHE A 164 4.17 -8.78 -14.88
C PHE A 164 3.42 -9.79 -14.02
N ASP A 165 4.06 -10.93 -13.82
CA ASP A 165 3.53 -11.94 -12.91
C ASP A 165 3.86 -11.51 -11.47
N GLU A 166 2.86 -10.99 -10.78
CA GLU A 166 2.99 -10.51 -9.40
C GLU A 166 3.51 -11.59 -8.44
N HIS A 167 3.16 -12.86 -8.70
CA HIS A 167 3.66 -13.98 -7.91
C HIS A 167 5.14 -14.25 -8.11
N ASN A 168 5.68 -13.94 -9.29
CA ASN A 168 7.10 -14.08 -9.57
C ASN A 168 7.89 -12.82 -9.19
N ALA A 169 7.28 -11.63 -9.28
CA ALA A 169 7.93 -10.38 -8.93
C ALA A 169 8.01 -10.18 -7.40
N PHE A 170 6.99 -10.65 -6.66
CA PHE A 170 6.88 -10.49 -5.21
C PHE A 170 6.54 -11.82 -4.54
N THR A 171 7.56 -12.63 -4.28
CA THR A 171 7.37 -13.94 -3.65
C THR A 171 7.21 -13.79 -2.13
N SER A 172 6.15 -14.37 -1.58
CA SER A 172 5.97 -14.49 -0.14
C SER A 172 6.40 -15.87 0.34
N LEU A 173 7.27 -15.90 1.35
CA LEU A 173 7.67 -17.12 2.03
C LEU A 173 7.01 -17.19 3.40
N TYR A 174 6.41 -18.32 3.72
CA TYR A 174 5.74 -18.56 4.98
C TYR A 174 6.46 -19.64 5.76
N PHE A 175 6.84 -19.33 6.98
CA PHE A 175 7.42 -20.27 7.92
C PHE A 175 6.43 -20.50 9.06
N LEU A 176 5.83 -21.68 9.10
CA LEU A 176 4.88 -22.06 10.14
C LEU A 176 5.59 -22.89 11.20
N GLU A 177 5.19 -22.72 12.46
CA GLU A 177 5.69 -23.49 13.61
C GLU A 177 7.22 -23.46 13.75
N LEU A 178 7.87 -22.34 13.36
CA LEU A 178 9.31 -22.20 13.48
C LEU A 178 9.71 -22.01 14.95
N PRO A 179 10.48 -22.91 15.56
CA PRO A 179 10.86 -22.84 16.97
C PRO A 179 11.99 -21.83 17.18
N LEU A 180 11.68 -20.54 17.04
CA LEU A 180 12.61 -19.45 17.27
C LEU A 180 12.38 -18.81 18.64
N THR A 181 13.47 -18.56 19.35
CA THR A 181 13.45 -17.66 20.51
C THR A 181 13.53 -16.21 20.08
N GLU A 182 13.04 -15.28 20.91
CA GLU A 182 13.16 -13.85 20.65
C GLU A 182 14.61 -13.42 20.36
N GLY A 183 15.58 -13.92 21.14
CA GLY A 183 17.00 -13.61 20.95
C GLY A 183 17.54 -14.08 19.59
N ALA A 184 17.20 -15.31 19.19
CA ALA A 184 17.59 -15.84 17.89
C ALA A 184 16.99 -15.05 16.74
N LEU A 185 15.72 -14.65 16.86
CA LEU A 185 15.05 -13.83 15.86
C LEU A 185 15.68 -12.45 15.72
N ARG A 186 15.91 -11.76 16.85
CA ARG A 186 16.57 -10.44 16.84
C ARG A 186 17.95 -10.46 16.19
N ALA A 187 18.67 -11.58 16.31
CA ALA A 187 19.95 -11.79 15.66
C ALA A 187 19.80 -12.12 14.16
N ALA A 188 18.80 -12.90 13.79
CA ALA A 188 18.59 -13.35 12.40
C ALA A 188 18.05 -12.24 11.48
N VAL A 189 17.15 -11.39 11.95
CA VAL A 189 16.50 -10.37 11.11
C VAL A 189 17.48 -9.46 10.41
N PRO A 190 18.48 -8.82 11.07
CA PRO A 190 19.46 -8.00 10.37
C PRO A 190 20.30 -8.80 9.35
N GLN A 191 20.59 -10.06 9.63
CA GLN A 191 21.36 -10.93 8.73
C GLN A 191 20.57 -11.23 7.46
N LEU A 192 19.27 -11.56 7.59
CA LEU A 192 18.40 -11.80 6.44
C LEU A 192 18.37 -10.61 5.49
N PHE A 193 18.23 -9.39 6.00
CA PHE A 193 18.21 -8.17 5.18
C PHE A 193 19.56 -7.81 4.57
N SER A 194 20.66 -8.33 5.11
CA SER A 194 22.03 -8.03 4.63
C SER A 194 22.64 -9.14 3.76
N ASP A 195 22.08 -10.35 3.78
CA ASP A 195 22.63 -11.49 3.05
C ASP A 195 22.13 -11.49 1.59
N PRO A 196 23.04 -11.31 0.61
CA PRO A 196 22.66 -11.35 -0.80
C PRO A 196 22.03 -12.67 -1.26
N ALA A 197 22.30 -13.78 -0.55
CA ALA A 197 21.68 -15.08 -0.85
C ALA A 197 20.18 -15.11 -0.55
N CYS A 198 19.69 -14.21 0.31
CA CYS A 198 18.27 -14.08 0.62
C CYS A 198 17.52 -13.23 -0.41
N GLY A 199 18.20 -12.66 -1.40
CA GLY A 199 17.61 -11.73 -2.34
C GLY A 199 17.24 -10.38 -1.72
N HIS A 200 16.32 -9.66 -2.34
CA HIS A 200 15.84 -8.38 -1.83
C HIS A 200 14.59 -8.60 -0.98
N ILE A 201 14.75 -8.55 0.34
CA ILE A 201 13.62 -8.69 1.27
C ILE A 201 12.98 -7.31 1.45
N LEU A 202 11.71 -7.20 1.07
CA LEU A 202 10.93 -5.95 1.20
C LEU A 202 10.29 -5.82 2.57
N ARG A 203 9.90 -6.95 3.17
CA ARG A 203 9.18 -6.96 4.43
C ARG A 203 9.29 -8.31 5.13
N LEU A 204 9.42 -8.27 6.44
CA LEU A 204 9.32 -9.45 7.30
C LEU A 204 8.27 -9.18 8.38
N LYS A 205 7.29 -10.07 8.46
CA LYS A 205 6.24 -10.04 9.50
C LYS A 205 6.11 -11.41 10.16
N GLY A 206 5.74 -11.41 11.43
CA GLY A 206 5.43 -12.64 12.12
C GLY A 206 5.12 -12.48 13.58
N PHE A 207 4.84 -13.60 14.22
CA PHE A 207 4.63 -13.70 15.65
C PHE A 207 5.50 -14.82 16.19
N VAL A 208 6.19 -14.57 17.28
CA VAL A 208 6.97 -15.59 18.00
C VAL A 208 6.57 -15.62 19.47
N PRO A 209 6.61 -16.81 20.10
CA PRO A 209 6.38 -16.90 21.54
C PRO A 209 7.42 -16.10 22.32
N SER A 210 6.98 -15.38 23.34
CA SER A 210 7.80 -14.66 24.31
C SER A 210 7.39 -15.04 25.73
N ALA A 211 8.17 -14.64 26.72
CA ALA A 211 7.89 -14.92 28.12
C ALA A 211 6.52 -14.34 28.58
N ASP A 212 6.12 -13.22 28.00
CA ASP A 212 4.90 -12.50 28.37
C ASP A 212 3.75 -12.68 27.34
N GLY A 213 3.87 -13.68 26.45
CA GLY A 213 2.85 -13.96 25.42
C GLY A 213 3.44 -14.07 24.01
N TRP A 214 2.98 -13.23 23.10
CA TRP A 214 3.44 -13.21 21.69
C TRP A 214 4.11 -11.91 21.37
N LEU A 215 5.29 -11.98 20.76
CA LEU A 215 5.99 -10.85 20.17
C LEU A 215 5.62 -10.74 18.69
N GLU A 216 5.07 -9.61 18.29
CA GLU A 216 4.90 -9.25 16.89
C GLU A 216 6.21 -8.71 16.32
N ILE A 217 6.53 -9.17 15.10
CA ILE A 217 7.67 -8.70 14.33
C ILE A 217 7.15 -7.95 13.11
N ASN A 218 7.74 -6.80 12.84
CA ASN A 218 7.49 -6.03 11.63
C ASN A 218 8.81 -5.31 11.25
N ALA A 219 9.51 -5.83 10.28
CA ALA A 219 10.79 -5.33 9.81
C ALA A 219 10.76 -5.08 8.30
#